data_874e95b14b4467f8b4e32e0a438b0dff
#
_entry.id   874e95b14b4467f8b4e32e0a438b0dff
#
_cell.length_a   1.000
_cell.length_b   1.000
_cell.length_c   1.000
_cell.angle_alpha   90.00
_cell.angle_beta   90.00
_cell.angle_gamma   90.00
#
_symmetry.space_group_name_H-M   'P 1'
#
loop_
_entity.id
_entity.type
_entity.pdbx_description
1 polymer ?
#
loop_
_entity_poly.entity_id
_entity_poly.type
_entity_poly.pdbx_seq_one_letter_code
_entity_poly.pdbx_strand_id
1 'polypeptide(L)'
;SQCIKTMLAAVFMDYKIRQEQKSSESTISSTKPFVLAARNVHKSMIDALALLDLSVKFMYPKDADSICVSMVTPDDVKSELEKKQKPMAVYITSPDYLGNTADIEGISKVCEECDIPLIVDNAHGAYQAFLDEKKYGTVHPIQSGAAICCDSAHKTLPVLTGGAYIHVSEKYRERLAPHIASYMTIFGSTSPSYLIMQSLDMCNRYLDGKFRAELADCIERIEKTKAVLAENNVSLMETEPLKIVIDTAAAGMEGDELADELRKYKIECEYADKYFVVLMITPQNDE
;
A
#
# COMPACT_ATOMS: atom_id res chain seq x y z
N SER A 1 -3.06 2.02 10.48
CA SER A 1 -3.12 0.69 11.14
C SER A 1 -4.55 0.20 11.32
N GLN A 2 -5.50 1.06 11.72
CA GLN A 2 -6.92 0.67 11.91
C GLN A 2 -7.56 0.15 10.63
N CYS A 3 -7.32 0.81 9.48
CA CYS A 3 -7.81 0.35 8.18
C CYS A 3 -7.31 -1.06 7.83
N ILE A 4 -6.03 -1.36 8.06
CA ILE A 4 -5.46 -2.70 7.79
C ILE A 4 -6.16 -3.76 8.64
N LYS A 5 -6.36 -3.50 9.95
CA LYS A 5 -7.09 -4.41 10.84
C LYS A 5 -8.52 -4.64 10.36
N THR A 6 -9.19 -3.56 9.95
CA THR A 6 -10.56 -3.60 9.43
C THR A 6 -10.65 -4.42 8.14
N MET A 7 -9.74 -4.20 7.18
CA MET A 7 -9.72 -4.94 5.92
C MET A 7 -9.54 -6.44 6.15
N LEU A 8 -8.55 -6.82 6.96
CA LEU A 8 -8.28 -8.22 7.27
C LEU A 8 -9.46 -8.87 8.01
N ALA A 9 -10.09 -8.17 8.95
CA ALA A 9 -11.26 -8.68 9.67
C ALA A 9 -12.48 -8.83 8.76
N ALA A 10 -12.72 -7.89 7.85
CA ALA A 10 -13.83 -7.97 6.90
C ALA A 10 -13.67 -9.15 5.93
N VAL A 11 -12.45 -9.33 5.39
CA VAL A 11 -12.13 -10.46 4.50
C VAL A 11 -12.18 -11.79 5.26
N PHE A 12 -11.76 -11.82 6.53
CA PHE A 12 -11.85 -13.02 7.35
C PHE A 12 -13.31 -13.40 7.65
N MET A 13 -14.18 -12.43 7.88
CA MET A 13 -15.60 -12.71 8.09
C MET A 13 -16.25 -13.24 6.80
N ASP A 14 -15.99 -12.62 5.65
CA ASP A 14 -16.43 -13.13 4.35
C ASP A 14 -15.95 -14.56 4.11
N TYR A 15 -14.68 -14.84 4.42
CA TYR A 15 -14.12 -16.18 4.33
C TYR A 15 -14.89 -17.18 5.21
N LYS A 16 -15.17 -16.86 6.48
CA LYS A 16 -15.92 -17.71 7.40
C LYS A 16 -17.32 -18.02 6.86
N ILE A 17 -18.06 -17.01 6.44
CA ILE A 17 -19.41 -17.17 5.88
C ILE A 17 -19.39 -18.11 4.66
N ARG A 18 -18.42 -17.94 3.77
CA ARG A 18 -18.28 -18.81 2.59
C ARG A 18 -17.91 -20.25 2.96
N GLN A 19 -17.12 -20.46 4.01
CA GLN A 19 -16.81 -21.81 4.49
C GLN A 19 -18.02 -22.48 5.12
N GLU A 20 -18.83 -21.77 5.89
CA GLU A 20 -20.07 -22.28 6.49
C GLU A 20 -21.08 -22.69 5.41
N GLN A 21 -21.22 -21.90 4.35
CA GLN A 21 -22.08 -22.22 3.21
C GLN A 21 -21.62 -23.49 2.46
N LYS A 22 -20.32 -23.71 2.34
CA LYS A 22 -19.73 -24.91 1.72
C LYS A 22 -19.80 -26.14 2.64
N SER A 23 -19.75 -25.97 3.96
CA SER A 23 -19.70 -27.09 4.92
C SER A 23 -21.06 -27.75 5.20
N SER A 24 -22.17 -27.19 4.70
CA SER A 24 -23.43 -27.93 4.61
C SER A 24 -23.32 -29.20 3.75
N GLU A 25 -22.25 -29.34 2.96
CA GLU A 25 -22.03 -30.47 2.03
C GLU A 25 -20.80 -31.35 2.37
N SER A 26 -19.90 -30.96 3.29
CA SER A 26 -18.69 -31.74 3.63
C SER A 26 -18.03 -31.31 4.94
N THR A 27 -17.24 -32.20 5.54
CA THR A 27 -16.51 -32.07 6.81
C THR A 27 -15.68 -30.76 6.85
N ILE A 28 -15.84 -29.96 7.91
CA ILE A 28 -15.06 -28.73 8.16
C ILE A 28 -13.56 -29.03 8.09
N SER A 29 -12.85 -28.34 7.22
CA SER A 29 -11.39 -28.40 7.17
C SER A 29 -10.81 -27.92 8.52
N SER A 30 -10.06 -28.76 9.20
CA SER A 30 -9.41 -28.46 10.49
C SER A 30 -8.20 -27.51 10.36
N THR A 31 -7.92 -26.98 9.16
CA THR A 31 -6.75 -26.15 8.92
C THR A 31 -7.04 -24.68 9.26
N LYS A 32 -6.17 -24.09 10.07
CA LYS A 32 -6.23 -22.66 10.42
C LYS A 32 -6.15 -21.80 9.16
N PRO A 33 -7.04 -20.80 8.99
CA PRO A 33 -6.97 -19.89 7.85
C PRO A 33 -5.68 -19.08 7.88
N PHE A 34 -5.14 -18.79 6.71
CA PHE A 34 -3.92 -18.03 6.58
C PHE A 34 -4.00 -16.98 5.45
N VAL A 35 -3.20 -15.95 5.58
CA VAL A 35 -2.98 -14.93 4.56
C VAL A 35 -1.67 -15.23 3.83
N LEU A 36 -1.68 -15.17 2.51
CA LEU A 36 -0.47 -15.19 1.70
C LEU A 36 0.00 -13.74 1.51
N ALA A 37 1.20 -13.39 1.93
CA ALA A 37 1.67 -12.01 1.93
C ALA A 37 3.08 -11.86 1.38
N ALA A 38 3.36 -10.74 0.71
CA ALA A 38 4.73 -10.31 0.45
C ALA A 38 5.47 -10.05 1.78
N ARG A 39 6.81 -10.17 1.79
CA ARG A 39 7.57 -10.06 3.05
C ARG A 39 7.66 -8.64 3.59
N ASN A 40 7.51 -7.62 2.73
CA ASN A 40 7.62 -6.18 3.07
C ASN A 40 6.34 -5.58 3.67
N VAL A 41 5.58 -6.36 4.44
CA VAL A 41 4.35 -5.87 5.08
C VAL A 41 4.64 -4.92 6.23
N HIS A 42 3.77 -3.93 6.40
CA HIS A 42 3.81 -3.03 7.53
C HIS A 42 3.46 -3.76 8.85
N LYS A 43 4.06 -3.35 9.97
CA LYS A 43 3.83 -3.93 11.31
C LYS A 43 2.33 -4.07 11.66
N SER A 44 1.49 -3.14 11.23
CA SER A 44 0.04 -3.19 11.49
C SER A 44 -0.64 -4.42 10.91
N MET A 45 -0.10 -5.03 9.84
CA MET A 45 -0.60 -6.30 9.30
C MET A 45 -0.29 -7.44 10.27
N ILE A 46 0.92 -7.49 10.81
CA ILE A 46 1.31 -8.49 11.82
C ILE A 46 0.46 -8.37 13.08
N ASP A 47 0.26 -7.13 13.56
CA ASP A 47 -0.61 -6.86 14.71
C ASP A 47 -2.06 -7.32 14.45
N ALA A 48 -2.57 -7.13 13.23
CA ALA A 48 -3.90 -7.57 12.84
C ALA A 48 -4.02 -9.10 12.82
N LEU A 49 -3.02 -9.80 12.29
CA LEU A 49 -3.00 -11.27 12.31
C LEU A 49 -3.01 -11.83 13.73
N ALA A 50 -2.21 -11.22 14.63
CA ALA A 50 -2.19 -11.61 16.04
C ALA A 50 -3.54 -11.39 16.72
N LEU A 51 -4.21 -10.26 16.48
CA LEU A 51 -5.52 -9.94 17.06
C LEU A 51 -6.64 -10.85 16.52
N LEU A 52 -6.54 -11.29 15.28
CA LEU A 52 -7.56 -12.11 14.60
C LEU A 52 -7.25 -13.61 14.69
N ASP A 53 -6.18 -14.00 15.35
CA ASP A 53 -5.66 -15.37 15.41
C ASP A 53 -5.50 -16.00 14.01
N LEU A 54 -4.95 -15.25 13.07
CA LEU A 54 -4.68 -15.71 11.71
C LEU A 54 -3.21 -16.12 11.56
N SER A 55 -2.99 -17.09 10.67
CA SER A 55 -1.64 -17.44 10.23
C SER A 55 -1.23 -16.63 9.01
N VAL A 56 0.07 -16.53 8.75
CA VAL A 56 0.62 -15.93 7.54
C VAL A 56 1.61 -16.88 6.90
N LYS A 57 1.63 -16.88 5.57
CA LYS A 57 2.69 -17.45 4.76
C LYS A 57 3.31 -16.33 3.95
N PHE A 58 4.60 -16.11 4.14
CA PHE A 58 5.31 -15.08 3.39
C PHE A 58 5.84 -15.63 2.05
N MET A 59 5.69 -14.81 1.02
CA MET A 59 6.40 -14.95 -0.24
C MET A 59 7.72 -14.19 -0.13
N TYR A 60 8.80 -14.86 -0.50
CA TYR A 60 10.14 -14.28 -0.53
C TYR A 60 10.56 -14.16 -1.99
N PRO A 61 10.97 -12.98 -2.46
CA PRO A 61 11.52 -12.84 -3.80
C PRO A 61 12.85 -13.63 -3.90
N LYS A 62 13.16 -14.08 -5.12
CA LYS A 62 14.31 -14.98 -5.33
C LYS A 62 15.66 -14.26 -5.18
N ASP A 63 15.70 -12.97 -5.46
CA ASP A 63 16.94 -12.20 -5.63
C ASP A 63 16.95 -10.91 -4.81
N ALA A 64 16.32 -10.88 -3.63
CA ALA A 64 16.30 -9.68 -2.80
C ALA A 64 17.23 -9.79 -1.60
N ASP A 65 18.21 -8.90 -1.53
CA ASP A 65 19.15 -8.77 -0.41
C ASP A 65 18.55 -7.93 0.75
N SER A 66 17.43 -7.25 0.52
CA SER A 66 16.77 -6.40 1.49
C SER A 66 15.25 -6.58 1.46
N ILE A 67 14.62 -6.46 2.64
CA ILE A 67 13.16 -6.41 2.75
C ILE A 67 12.56 -5.21 1.99
N CYS A 68 13.33 -4.14 1.81
CA CYS A 68 12.90 -2.95 1.09
C CYS A 68 12.80 -3.14 -0.42
N VAL A 69 13.46 -4.16 -0.99
CA VAL A 69 13.42 -4.50 -2.42
C VAL A 69 12.65 -5.80 -2.68
N SER A 70 11.74 -6.16 -1.79
CA SER A 70 10.96 -7.40 -1.86
C SER A 70 9.77 -7.26 -2.81
N MET A 71 10.01 -7.41 -4.12
CA MET A 71 8.95 -7.41 -5.13
C MET A 71 8.42 -8.82 -5.35
N VAL A 72 7.09 -8.94 -5.41
CA VAL A 72 6.37 -10.18 -5.71
C VAL A 72 5.68 -10.03 -7.05
N THR A 73 5.87 -11.02 -7.93
CA THR A 73 5.30 -11.06 -9.27
C THR A 73 3.99 -11.84 -9.33
N PRO A 74 3.17 -11.68 -10.40
CA PRO A 74 2.02 -12.55 -10.63
C PRO A 74 2.36 -14.05 -10.65
N ASP A 75 3.52 -14.42 -11.21
CA ASP A 75 3.96 -15.82 -11.27
C ASP A 75 4.30 -16.39 -9.88
N ASP A 76 4.89 -15.59 -8.99
CA ASP A 76 5.12 -15.98 -7.60
C ASP A 76 3.80 -16.28 -6.89
N VAL A 77 2.81 -15.39 -7.05
CA VAL A 77 1.47 -15.59 -6.49
C VAL A 77 0.81 -16.81 -7.08
N LYS A 78 0.86 -16.99 -8.40
CA LYS A 78 0.28 -18.13 -9.11
C LYS A 78 0.86 -19.45 -8.58
N SER A 79 2.18 -19.53 -8.45
CA SER A 79 2.84 -20.73 -7.95
C SER A 79 2.43 -21.12 -6.53
N GLU A 80 2.12 -20.12 -5.69
CA GLU A 80 1.59 -20.34 -4.34
C GLU A 80 0.11 -20.73 -4.36
N LEU A 81 -0.68 -20.13 -5.25
CA LEU A 81 -2.11 -20.44 -5.37
C LEU A 81 -2.39 -21.78 -6.06
N GLU A 82 -1.44 -22.37 -6.77
CA GLU A 82 -1.56 -23.74 -7.32
C GLU A 82 -1.41 -24.82 -6.24
N LYS A 83 -0.87 -24.48 -5.06
CA LYS A 83 -0.70 -25.45 -3.97
C LYS A 83 -2.05 -25.91 -3.41
N LYS A 84 -2.04 -27.10 -2.78
CA LYS A 84 -3.26 -27.76 -2.25
C LYS A 84 -4.00 -26.90 -1.22
N GLN A 85 -3.26 -26.21 -0.35
CA GLN A 85 -3.84 -25.34 0.68
C GLN A 85 -3.96 -23.92 0.15
N LYS A 86 -5.17 -23.41 0.05
CA LYS A 86 -5.45 -22.07 -0.44
C LYS A 86 -5.48 -21.06 0.71
N PRO A 87 -4.90 -19.86 0.53
CA PRO A 87 -5.02 -18.76 1.49
C PRO A 87 -6.46 -18.21 1.50
N MET A 88 -6.84 -17.55 2.58
CA MET A 88 -8.10 -16.79 2.62
C MET A 88 -8.02 -15.48 1.83
N ALA A 89 -6.82 -14.93 1.66
CA ALA A 89 -6.54 -13.71 0.92
C ALA A 89 -5.05 -13.66 0.51
N VAL A 90 -4.76 -12.89 -0.53
CA VAL A 90 -3.41 -12.40 -0.85
C VAL A 90 -3.29 -10.97 -0.35
N TYR A 91 -2.16 -10.62 0.27
CA TYR A 91 -1.89 -9.29 0.81
C TYR A 91 -0.58 -8.74 0.23
N ILE A 92 -0.65 -7.58 -0.41
CA ILE A 92 0.48 -6.90 -1.06
C ILE A 92 0.60 -5.47 -0.52
N THR A 93 1.82 -5.00 -0.28
CA THR A 93 2.11 -3.58 -0.03
C THR A 93 2.60 -2.95 -1.32
N SER A 94 1.88 -1.97 -1.83
CA SER A 94 2.22 -1.26 -3.08
C SER A 94 1.57 0.12 -3.11
N PRO A 95 2.35 1.21 -3.26
CA PRO A 95 3.83 1.25 -3.29
C PRO A 95 4.45 0.81 -1.97
N ASP A 96 5.67 0.27 -2.02
CA ASP A 96 6.45 0.00 -0.82
C ASP A 96 7.16 1.27 -0.29
N TYR A 97 7.99 1.12 0.74
CA TYR A 97 8.67 2.26 1.37
C TYR A 97 9.65 2.96 0.43
N LEU A 98 10.34 2.22 -0.44
CA LEU A 98 11.24 2.80 -1.45
C LEU A 98 10.50 3.30 -2.69
N GLY A 99 9.17 3.10 -2.79
CA GLY A 99 8.38 3.55 -3.93
C GLY A 99 8.31 2.56 -5.09
N ASN A 100 8.69 1.30 -4.86
CA ASN A 100 8.44 0.24 -5.84
C ASN A 100 6.96 -0.08 -5.90
N THR A 101 6.44 -0.31 -7.10
CA THR A 101 5.04 -0.66 -7.35
C THR A 101 4.94 -2.09 -7.89
N ALA A 102 4.05 -2.90 -7.30
CA ALA A 102 3.78 -4.24 -7.77
C ALA A 102 2.82 -4.22 -8.97
N ASP A 103 2.90 -5.24 -9.81
CA ASP A 103 1.91 -5.49 -10.87
C ASP A 103 0.57 -5.96 -10.27
N ILE A 104 -0.18 -5.00 -9.74
CA ILE A 104 -1.47 -5.27 -9.08
C ILE A 104 -2.48 -5.85 -10.06
N GLU A 105 -2.49 -5.41 -11.31
CA GLU A 105 -3.41 -5.93 -12.33
C GLU A 105 -3.14 -7.40 -12.63
N GLY A 106 -1.88 -7.77 -12.86
CA GLY A 106 -1.48 -9.16 -13.08
C GLY A 106 -1.76 -10.05 -11.86
N ILE A 107 -1.41 -9.59 -10.65
CA ILE A 107 -1.70 -10.31 -9.40
C ILE A 107 -3.21 -10.47 -9.19
N SER A 108 -4.00 -9.43 -9.47
CA SER A 108 -5.45 -9.46 -9.34
C SER A 108 -6.09 -10.52 -10.24
N LYS A 109 -5.66 -10.61 -11.50
CA LYS A 109 -6.14 -11.64 -12.44
C LYS A 109 -5.89 -13.06 -11.91
N VAL A 110 -4.69 -13.31 -11.40
CA VAL A 110 -4.34 -14.61 -10.79
C VAL A 110 -5.20 -14.91 -9.56
N CYS A 111 -5.43 -13.93 -8.70
CA CYS A 111 -6.29 -14.06 -7.53
C CYS A 111 -7.76 -14.33 -7.92
N GLU A 112 -8.24 -13.65 -8.95
CA GLU A 112 -9.61 -13.78 -9.45
C GLU A 112 -9.90 -15.19 -10.01
N GLU A 113 -8.97 -15.77 -10.76
CA GLU A 113 -9.07 -17.15 -11.27
C GLU A 113 -9.26 -18.19 -10.14
N CYS A 114 -8.77 -17.86 -8.93
CA CYS A 114 -8.86 -18.72 -7.75
C CYS A 114 -10.00 -18.34 -6.78
N ASP A 115 -10.80 -17.31 -7.05
CA ASP A 115 -11.79 -16.71 -6.13
C ASP A 115 -11.17 -16.32 -4.76
N ILE A 116 -9.97 -15.78 -4.78
CA ILE A 116 -9.23 -15.31 -3.60
C ILE A 116 -9.13 -13.78 -3.64
N PRO A 117 -9.62 -13.07 -2.60
CA PRO A 117 -9.54 -11.61 -2.60
C PRO A 117 -8.09 -11.11 -2.48
N LEU A 118 -7.75 -10.10 -3.28
CA LEU A 118 -6.50 -9.36 -3.18
C LEU A 118 -6.71 -8.14 -2.27
N ILE A 119 -5.94 -8.06 -1.19
CA ILE A 119 -5.86 -6.92 -0.26
C ILE A 119 -4.61 -6.14 -0.58
N VAL A 120 -4.71 -4.83 -0.77
CA VAL A 120 -3.55 -3.99 -1.03
C VAL A 120 -3.40 -2.92 0.06
N ASP A 121 -2.23 -2.88 0.67
CA ASP A 121 -1.80 -1.77 1.50
C ASP A 121 -1.19 -0.69 0.60
N ASN A 122 -2.02 0.27 0.23
CA ASN A 122 -1.67 1.41 -0.64
C ASN A 122 -1.36 2.67 0.19
N ALA A 123 -0.76 2.50 1.35
CA ALA A 123 -0.55 3.60 2.30
C ALA A 123 0.21 4.80 1.69
N HIS A 124 1.11 4.59 0.74
CA HIS A 124 1.86 5.65 0.05
C HIS A 124 1.21 6.11 -1.26
N GLY A 125 0.19 5.41 -1.75
CA GLY A 125 -0.39 5.62 -3.09
C GLY A 125 -1.73 6.34 -3.13
N ALA A 126 -2.14 7.07 -2.08
CA ALA A 126 -3.45 7.75 -2.05
C ALA A 126 -3.68 8.73 -3.23
N TYR A 127 -2.61 9.25 -3.83
CA TYR A 127 -2.65 10.16 -4.97
C TYR A 127 -2.79 9.43 -6.33
N GLN A 128 -2.52 8.13 -6.40
CA GLN A 128 -2.39 7.37 -7.65
C GLN A 128 -3.65 7.39 -8.52
N ALA A 129 -4.84 7.45 -7.91
CA ALA A 129 -6.10 7.59 -8.64
C ALA A 129 -6.23 8.91 -9.45
N PHE A 130 -5.33 9.85 -9.23
CA PHE A 130 -5.33 11.18 -9.85
C PHE A 130 -4.21 11.38 -10.88
N LEU A 131 -3.36 10.38 -11.09
CA LEU A 131 -2.32 10.39 -12.12
C LEU A 131 -2.92 10.39 -13.53
N ASP A 132 -2.16 10.90 -14.49
CA ASP A 132 -2.52 10.83 -15.91
C ASP A 132 -2.40 9.38 -16.42
N GLU A 133 -3.54 8.74 -16.68
CA GLU A 133 -3.59 7.36 -17.17
C GLU A 133 -2.87 7.14 -18.49
N LYS A 134 -2.76 8.18 -19.35
CA LYS A 134 -2.02 8.07 -20.62
C LYS A 134 -0.51 7.91 -20.40
N LYS A 135 0.01 8.51 -19.31
CA LYS A 135 1.43 8.48 -18.97
C LYS A 135 1.78 7.33 -18.05
N TYR A 136 0.94 7.03 -17.08
CA TYR A 136 1.24 6.11 -15.98
C TYR A 136 0.44 4.80 -16.03
N GLY A 137 -0.57 4.70 -16.91
CA GLY A 137 -1.52 3.60 -16.87
C GLY A 137 -2.47 3.66 -15.66
N THR A 138 -3.20 2.58 -15.44
CA THR A 138 -4.06 2.42 -14.26
C THR A 138 -3.23 1.86 -13.11
N VAL A 139 -2.94 2.67 -12.11
CA VAL A 139 -2.02 2.30 -11.03
C VAL A 139 -2.67 2.21 -9.65
N HIS A 140 -3.85 2.84 -9.45
CA HIS A 140 -4.55 2.71 -8.17
C HIS A 140 -5.11 1.29 -7.99
N PRO A 141 -4.88 0.62 -6.85
CA PRO A 141 -5.19 -0.80 -6.67
C PRO A 141 -6.62 -1.21 -6.97
N ILE A 142 -7.61 -0.39 -6.61
CA ILE A 142 -9.03 -0.71 -6.90
C ILE A 142 -9.31 -0.71 -8.40
N GLN A 143 -8.73 0.23 -9.14
CA GLN A 143 -8.88 0.31 -10.60
C GLN A 143 -8.13 -0.83 -11.28
N SER A 144 -7.04 -1.33 -10.66
CA SER A 144 -6.25 -2.47 -11.12
C SER A 144 -6.79 -3.83 -10.63
N GLY A 145 -7.99 -3.87 -10.04
CA GLY A 145 -8.72 -5.10 -9.74
C GLY A 145 -8.59 -5.63 -8.31
N ALA A 146 -7.90 -4.94 -7.39
CA ALA A 146 -7.87 -5.34 -5.99
C ALA A 146 -9.28 -5.40 -5.39
N ALA A 147 -9.52 -6.36 -4.50
CA ALA A 147 -10.80 -6.49 -3.80
C ALA A 147 -11.04 -5.35 -2.82
N ILE A 148 -9.98 -4.97 -2.11
CA ILE A 148 -10.00 -3.94 -1.07
C ILE A 148 -8.59 -3.35 -0.92
N CYS A 149 -8.50 -2.04 -0.70
CA CYS A 149 -7.24 -1.39 -0.34
C CYS A 149 -7.44 -0.32 0.72
N CYS A 150 -6.35 0.13 1.34
CA CYS A 150 -6.36 1.30 2.20
C CYS A 150 -5.28 2.30 1.80
N ASP A 151 -5.65 3.58 1.87
CA ASP A 151 -4.80 4.73 1.58
C ASP A 151 -4.56 5.52 2.86
N SER A 152 -3.29 5.79 3.20
CA SER A 152 -2.98 6.74 4.27
C SER A 152 -3.02 8.16 3.69
N ALA A 153 -4.21 8.77 3.72
CA ALA A 153 -4.42 10.10 3.14
C ALA A 153 -3.44 11.15 3.70
N HIS A 154 -3.09 11.04 4.98
CA HIS A 154 -2.17 11.96 5.65
C HIS A 154 -0.69 11.87 5.19
N LYS A 155 -0.34 10.92 4.32
CA LYS A 155 1.03 10.80 3.79
C LYS A 155 1.24 11.61 2.53
N THR A 156 0.33 11.50 1.58
CA THR A 156 0.47 12.10 0.25
C THR A 156 -0.64 13.09 -0.12
N LEU A 157 -1.63 13.26 0.74
CA LEU A 157 -2.72 14.22 0.58
C LEU A 157 -2.78 15.17 1.79
N PRO A 158 -3.36 16.38 1.67
CA PRO A 158 -3.42 17.38 2.73
C PRO A 158 -4.46 17.04 3.82
N VAL A 159 -4.21 15.95 4.51
CA VAL A 159 -5.07 15.43 5.59
C VAL A 159 -4.27 15.36 6.89
N LEU A 160 -4.92 15.67 8.01
CA LEU A 160 -4.30 15.56 9.33
C LEU A 160 -3.89 14.11 9.63
N THR A 161 -2.76 13.96 10.34
CA THR A 161 -2.21 12.65 10.74
C THR A 161 -3.28 11.76 11.37
N GLY A 162 -3.38 10.55 10.86
CA GLY A 162 -4.39 9.55 11.23
C GLY A 162 -5.56 9.44 10.24
N GLY A 163 -5.73 10.42 9.33
CA GLY A 163 -6.74 10.32 8.27
C GLY A 163 -6.34 9.28 7.20
N ALA A 164 -7.29 8.42 6.86
CA ALA A 164 -7.09 7.35 5.89
C ALA A 164 -8.42 6.96 5.25
N TYR A 165 -8.35 6.33 4.07
CA TYR A 165 -9.50 5.78 3.37
C TYR A 165 -9.39 4.26 3.28
N ILE A 166 -10.54 3.57 3.25
CA ILE A 166 -10.69 2.20 2.80
C ILE A 166 -11.53 2.21 1.53
N HIS A 167 -11.04 1.57 0.49
CA HIS A 167 -11.74 1.42 -0.77
C HIS A 167 -12.06 -0.05 -1.02
N VAL A 168 -13.30 -0.32 -1.43
CA VAL A 168 -13.78 -1.66 -1.81
C VAL A 168 -14.17 -1.61 -3.27
N SER A 169 -13.72 -2.57 -4.05
CA SER A 169 -14.13 -2.67 -5.44
C SER A 169 -15.62 -3.05 -5.55
N GLU A 170 -16.28 -2.61 -6.62
CA GLU A 170 -17.71 -2.87 -6.83
C GLU A 170 -18.02 -4.39 -6.82
N LYS A 171 -17.13 -5.20 -7.38
CA LYS A 171 -17.24 -6.66 -7.39
C LYS A 171 -17.35 -7.27 -5.99
N TYR A 172 -16.67 -6.67 -4.99
CA TYR A 172 -16.61 -7.19 -3.62
C TYR A 172 -17.49 -6.40 -2.64
N ARG A 173 -18.22 -5.39 -3.12
CA ARG A 173 -18.99 -4.48 -2.30
C ARG A 173 -20.00 -5.19 -1.39
N GLU A 174 -20.85 -6.04 -1.96
CA GLU A 174 -21.88 -6.74 -1.19
C GLU A 174 -21.28 -7.70 -0.14
N ARG A 175 -20.10 -8.25 -0.43
CA ARG A 175 -19.40 -9.20 0.45
C ARG A 175 -18.65 -8.52 1.59
N LEU A 176 -18.01 -7.38 1.34
CA LEU A 176 -17.08 -6.77 2.29
C LEU A 176 -17.62 -5.52 2.97
N ALA A 177 -18.35 -4.65 2.26
CA ALA A 177 -18.81 -3.36 2.81
C ALA A 177 -19.65 -3.50 4.09
N PRO A 178 -20.57 -4.48 4.23
CA PRO A 178 -21.35 -4.64 5.46
C PRO A 178 -20.49 -4.88 6.71
N HIS A 179 -19.34 -5.53 6.54
CA HIS A 179 -18.43 -5.85 7.65
C HIS A 179 -17.52 -4.69 8.01
N ILE A 180 -17.18 -3.81 7.06
CA ILE A 180 -16.25 -2.70 7.27
C ILE A 180 -16.76 -1.74 8.33
N ALA A 181 -18.01 -1.30 8.25
CA ALA A 181 -18.59 -0.38 9.21
C ALA A 181 -18.51 -0.90 10.66
N SER A 182 -18.82 -2.19 10.85
CA SER A 182 -18.74 -2.85 12.15
C SER A 182 -17.31 -2.91 12.68
N TYR A 183 -16.35 -3.33 11.84
CA TYR A 183 -14.94 -3.44 12.25
C TYR A 183 -14.26 -2.06 12.39
N MET A 184 -14.68 -1.06 11.64
CA MET A 184 -14.23 0.32 11.88
C MET A 184 -14.64 0.82 13.27
N THR A 185 -15.82 0.46 13.76
CA THR A 185 -16.25 0.76 15.13
C THR A 185 -15.40 0.03 16.17
N ILE A 186 -15.01 -1.22 15.91
CA ILE A 186 -14.20 -2.04 16.83
C ILE A 186 -12.75 -1.58 16.89
N PHE A 187 -12.11 -1.36 15.74
CA PHE A 187 -10.69 -1.03 15.65
C PHE A 187 -10.39 0.47 15.60
N GLY A 188 -11.38 1.28 15.24
CA GLY A 188 -11.29 2.72 15.22
C GLY A 188 -11.67 3.34 16.57
N SER A 189 -12.67 4.20 16.54
CA SER A 189 -13.19 4.86 17.73
C SER A 189 -14.68 5.12 17.60
N THR A 190 -15.40 4.98 18.70
CA THR A 190 -16.80 5.44 18.82
C THR A 190 -16.91 6.97 18.93
N SER A 191 -15.77 7.65 19.14
CA SER A 191 -15.66 9.10 19.28
C SER A 191 -14.55 9.62 18.34
N PRO A 192 -14.79 9.62 17.00
CA PRO A 192 -13.79 10.05 16.03
C PRO A 192 -13.47 11.54 16.19
N SER A 193 -12.22 11.92 15.87
CA SER A 193 -11.81 13.32 15.86
C SER A 193 -12.52 14.10 14.74
N TYR A 194 -13.32 15.11 15.11
CA TYR A 194 -13.95 15.99 14.14
C TYR A 194 -12.95 16.76 13.28
N LEU A 195 -11.77 17.09 13.82
CA LEU A 195 -10.71 17.76 13.05
C LEU A 195 -10.17 16.87 11.93
N ILE A 196 -9.95 15.57 12.21
CA ILE A 196 -9.52 14.61 11.17
C ILE A 196 -10.65 14.44 10.14
N MET A 197 -11.90 14.30 10.57
CA MET A 197 -13.04 14.18 9.65
C MET A 197 -13.18 15.42 8.77
N GLN A 198 -13.05 16.61 9.34
CA GLN A 198 -13.09 17.87 8.60
C GLN A 198 -11.94 17.95 7.60
N SER A 199 -10.72 17.53 7.97
CA SER A 199 -9.58 17.53 7.05
C SER A 199 -9.79 16.58 5.87
N LEU A 200 -10.41 15.42 6.08
CA LEU A 200 -10.81 14.49 5.01
C LEU A 200 -11.88 15.11 4.09
N ASP A 201 -12.90 15.76 4.64
CA ASP A 201 -13.94 16.44 3.84
C ASP A 201 -13.36 17.58 3.00
N MET A 202 -12.51 18.40 3.60
CA MET A 202 -11.81 19.47 2.87
C MET A 202 -10.88 18.92 1.78
N CYS A 203 -10.19 17.82 2.07
CA CYS A 203 -9.37 17.13 1.09
C CYS A 203 -10.18 16.65 -0.11
N ASN A 204 -11.38 16.08 0.10
CA ASN A 204 -12.25 15.64 -1.00
C ASN A 204 -12.61 16.79 -1.95
N ARG A 205 -12.87 18.00 -1.43
CA ARG A 205 -13.12 19.20 -2.26
C ARG A 205 -11.87 19.62 -3.05
N TYR A 206 -10.70 19.51 -2.44
CA TYR A 206 -9.44 19.79 -3.09
C TYR A 206 -9.15 18.80 -4.22
N LEU A 207 -9.39 17.50 -3.99
CA LEU A 207 -9.24 16.43 -4.97
C LEU A 207 -10.16 16.59 -6.18
N ASP A 208 -11.41 17.01 -5.96
CA ASP A 208 -12.40 17.29 -7.02
C ASP A 208 -12.06 18.57 -7.83
N GLY A 209 -11.26 19.47 -7.27
CA GLY A 209 -10.89 20.76 -7.87
C GLY A 209 -9.54 20.73 -8.59
N LYS A 210 -8.56 21.31 -7.94
CA LYS A 210 -7.27 21.67 -8.55
C LYS A 210 -6.17 20.61 -8.40
N PHE A 211 -6.39 19.56 -7.62
CA PHE A 211 -5.34 18.61 -7.24
C PHE A 211 -4.62 17.97 -8.43
N ARG A 212 -5.36 17.56 -9.48
CA ARG A 212 -4.74 16.92 -10.66
C ARG A 212 -3.73 17.83 -11.35
N ALA A 213 -4.00 19.12 -11.46
CA ALA A 213 -3.08 20.08 -12.08
C ALA A 213 -1.85 20.29 -11.17
N GLU A 214 -2.07 20.54 -9.88
CA GLU A 214 -0.99 20.74 -8.92
C GLU A 214 -0.12 19.48 -8.75
N LEU A 215 -0.70 18.28 -8.84
CA LEU A 215 0.03 17.02 -8.84
C LEU A 215 0.93 16.89 -10.08
N ALA A 216 0.41 17.24 -11.25
CA ALA A 216 1.19 17.20 -12.50
C ALA A 216 2.38 18.16 -12.45
N ASP A 217 2.17 19.39 -11.98
CA ASP A 217 3.23 20.40 -11.81
C ASP A 217 4.28 19.95 -10.76
N CYS A 218 3.83 19.35 -9.66
CA CYS A 218 4.71 18.79 -8.64
C CYS A 218 5.60 17.68 -9.22
N ILE A 219 5.01 16.74 -9.96
CA ILE A 219 5.76 15.65 -10.60
C ILE A 219 6.77 16.19 -11.60
N GLU A 220 6.42 17.22 -12.39
CA GLU A 220 7.35 17.83 -13.33
C GLU A 220 8.57 18.45 -12.60
N ARG A 221 8.36 19.11 -11.47
CA ARG A 221 9.43 19.64 -10.61
C ARG A 221 10.33 18.51 -10.06
N ILE A 222 9.72 17.41 -9.58
CA ILE A 222 10.46 16.24 -9.10
C ILE A 222 11.33 15.64 -10.20
N GLU A 223 10.80 15.46 -11.41
CA GLU A 223 11.56 14.91 -12.53
C GLU A 223 12.72 15.83 -12.94
N LYS A 224 12.54 17.15 -12.93
CA LYS A 224 13.63 18.10 -13.13
C LYS A 224 14.71 17.97 -12.05
N THR A 225 14.31 17.81 -10.78
CA THR A 225 15.24 17.61 -9.67
C THR A 225 16.02 16.31 -9.83
N LYS A 226 15.34 15.20 -10.18
CA LYS A 226 16.00 13.91 -10.46
C LYS A 226 17.03 14.04 -11.58
N ALA A 227 16.70 14.77 -12.66
CA ALA A 227 17.63 15.01 -13.76
C ALA A 227 18.90 15.74 -13.30
N VAL A 228 18.74 16.82 -12.52
CA VAL A 228 19.88 17.56 -11.95
C VAL A 228 20.73 16.69 -11.03
N LEU A 229 20.10 15.87 -10.18
CA LEU A 229 20.83 14.94 -9.30
C LEU A 229 21.62 13.92 -10.12
N ALA A 230 21.03 13.34 -11.17
CA ALA A 230 21.68 12.38 -12.04
C ALA A 230 22.86 13.01 -12.82
N GLU A 231 22.72 14.25 -13.32
CA GLU A 231 23.81 15.02 -13.95
C GLU A 231 24.99 15.25 -12.99
N ASN A 232 24.72 15.29 -11.68
CA ASN A 232 25.75 15.40 -10.63
C ASN A 232 26.21 14.05 -10.09
N ASN A 233 25.96 12.95 -10.81
CA ASN A 233 26.36 11.59 -10.48
C ASN A 233 25.75 11.06 -9.16
N VAL A 234 24.56 11.54 -8.76
CA VAL A 234 23.80 10.96 -7.66
C VAL A 234 23.07 9.71 -8.19
N SER A 235 23.30 8.56 -7.57
CA SER A 235 22.60 7.32 -7.91
C SER A 235 21.17 7.35 -7.42
N LEU A 236 20.20 7.24 -8.33
CA LEU A 236 18.78 7.26 -8.03
C LEU A 236 18.13 5.93 -8.40
N MET A 237 17.22 5.46 -7.57
CA MET A 237 16.34 4.35 -7.93
C MET A 237 15.15 4.84 -8.78
N GLU A 238 14.70 4.00 -9.70
CA GLU A 238 13.43 4.21 -10.40
C GLU A 238 12.27 3.86 -9.45
N THR A 239 11.40 4.83 -9.20
CA THR A 239 10.34 4.74 -8.18
C THR A 239 9.07 5.44 -8.62
N GLU A 240 8.03 5.32 -7.81
CA GLU A 240 6.78 6.07 -7.98
C GLU A 240 7.01 7.60 -8.05
N PRO A 241 6.12 8.37 -8.71
CA PRO A 241 6.40 9.75 -9.10
C PRO A 241 6.67 10.73 -7.96
N LEU A 242 6.11 10.52 -6.77
CA LEU A 242 6.27 11.44 -5.64
C LEU A 242 7.48 11.17 -4.75
N LYS A 243 8.35 10.24 -5.15
CA LYS A 243 9.57 9.92 -4.40
C LYS A 243 10.83 10.18 -5.18
N ILE A 244 11.85 10.62 -4.46
CA ILE A 244 13.25 10.59 -4.88
C ILE A 244 13.95 9.65 -3.91
N VAL A 245 14.48 8.55 -4.44
CA VAL A 245 15.22 7.56 -3.64
C VAL A 245 16.67 7.55 -4.08
N ILE A 246 17.54 7.90 -3.15
CA ILE A 246 18.98 7.99 -3.37
C ILE A 246 19.60 6.68 -2.88
N ASP A 247 20.32 5.98 -3.77
CA ASP A 247 21.17 4.87 -3.42
C ASP A 247 22.52 5.40 -2.93
N THR A 248 22.71 5.44 -1.63
CA THR A 248 23.91 5.98 -0.98
C THR A 248 25.04 4.96 -0.95
N ALA A 249 24.76 3.67 -1.09
CA ALA A 249 25.79 2.63 -1.17
C ALA A 249 26.69 2.81 -2.41
N ALA A 250 26.10 3.21 -3.53
CA ALA A 250 26.84 3.53 -4.75
C ALA A 250 27.79 4.74 -4.60
N ALA A 251 27.48 5.66 -3.67
CA ALA A 251 28.33 6.81 -3.36
C ALA A 251 29.38 6.53 -2.25
N GLY A 252 29.35 5.35 -1.65
CA GLY A 252 30.23 4.97 -0.53
C GLY A 252 29.92 5.72 0.76
N MET A 253 28.69 6.20 0.93
CA MET A 253 28.19 6.91 2.11
C MET A 253 27.04 6.11 2.74
N GLU A 254 26.86 6.21 4.05
CA GLU A 254 25.67 5.67 4.71
C GLU A 254 24.48 6.63 4.56
N GLY A 255 23.27 6.09 4.35
CA GLY A 255 22.08 6.93 4.16
C GLY A 255 21.72 7.75 5.41
N ASP A 256 21.97 7.22 6.60
CA ASP A 256 21.80 7.95 7.86
C ASP A 256 22.70 9.18 7.92
N GLU A 257 23.95 9.10 7.44
CA GLU A 257 24.88 10.23 7.37
C GLU A 257 24.38 11.30 6.38
N LEU A 258 23.89 10.90 5.21
CA LEU A 258 23.30 11.82 4.25
C LEU A 258 22.04 12.50 4.82
N ALA A 259 21.18 11.75 5.52
CA ALA A 259 20.00 12.32 6.16
C ALA A 259 20.36 13.40 7.19
N ASP A 260 21.41 13.16 7.99
CA ASP A 260 21.90 14.14 8.96
C ASP A 260 22.49 15.38 8.29
N GLU A 261 23.18 15.24 7.14
CA GLU A 261 23.64 16.37 6.34
C GLU A 261 22.45 17.16 5.78
N LEU A 262 21.44 16.51 5.21
CA LEU A 262 20.26 17.16 4.64
C LEU A 262 19.49 17.98 5.69
N ARG A 263 19.42 17.50 6.95
CA ARG A 263 18.80 18.26 8.05
C ARG A 263 19.45 19.60 8.33
N LYS A 264 20.76 19.73 8.09
CA LYS A 264 21.47 21.04 8.24
C LYS A 264 20.94 22.07 7.25
N TYR A 265 20.39 21.61 6.13
CA TYR A 265 19.73 22.42 5.11
C TYR A 265 18.20 22.46 5.27
N LYS A 266 17.66 21.97 6.39
CA LYS A 266 16.22 21.91 6.71
C LYS A 266 15.42 20.99 5.77
N ILE A 267 16.07 19.96 5.25
CA ILE A 267 15.44 18.90 4.46
C ILE A 267 15.28 17.68 5.36
N GLU A 268 14.04 17.32 5.69
CA GLU A 268 13.71 16.09 6.40
C GLU A 268 13.39 14.96 5.43
N CYS A 269 13.95 13.78 5.68
CA CYS A 269 13.72 12.61 4.87
C CYS A 269 12.50 11.84 5.39
N GLU A 270 11.75 11.22 4.49
CA GLU A 270 10.67 10.27 4.87
C GLU A 270 11.27 9.00 5.51
N TYR A 271 12.41 8.56 5.00
CA TYR A 271 13.12 7.38 5.48
C TYR A 271 14.60 7.47 5.16
N ALA A 272 15.42 6.95 6.04
CA ALA A 272 16.84 6.70 5.80
C ALA A 272 17.25 5.39 6.46
N ASP A 273 18.17 4.68 5.82
CA ASP A 273 18.87 3.54 6.39
C ASP A 273 20.32 3.52 5.87
N LYS A 274 21.03 2.44 6.13
CA LYS A 274 22.42 2.30 5.70
C LYS A 274 22.62 2.50 4.18
N TYR A 275 21.63 2.20 3.34
CA TYR A 275 21.80 2.11 1.89
C TYR A 275 21.00 3.16 1.13
N PHE A 276 19.91 3.68 1.71
CA PHE A 276 18.95 4.51 1.01
C PHE A 276 18.55 5.73 1.81
N VAL A 277 18.29 6.83 1.09
CA VAL A 277 17.54 7.99 1.58
C VAL A 277 16.32 8.18 0.70
N VAL A 278 15.15 8.31 1.32
CA VAL A 278 13.87 8.51 0.64
C VAL A 278 13.35 9.91 0.96
N LEU A 279 13.17 10.71 -0.07
CA LEU A 279 12.44 11.97 -0.02
C LEU A 279 11.06 11.75 -0.61
N MET A 280 10.02 12.17 0.10
CA MET A 280 8.64 12.15 -0.36
C MET A 280 8.13 13.57 -0.50
N ILE A 281 7.73 13.94 -1.72
CA ILE A 281 7.34 15.29 -2.08
C ILE A 281 5.86 15.29 -2.47
N THR A 282 5.12 16.30 -2.06
CA THR A 282 3.70 16.47 -2.38
C THR A 282 3.45 17.87 -2.93
N PRO A 283 2.29 18.13 -3.57
CA PRO A 283 1.94 19.48 -4.02
C PRO A 283 1.90 20.55 -2.92
N GLN A 284 1.87 20.13 -1.65
CA GLN A 284 1.87 21.03 -0.50
C GLN A 284 3.27 21.45 -0.04
N ASN A 285 4.33 20.84 -0.58
CA ASN A 285 5.69 21.29 -0.30
C ASN A 285 5.98 22.57 -1.12
N ASP A 286 6.41 23.62 -0.41
CA ASP A 286 6.83 24.88 -1.03
C ASP A 286 8.10 24.69 -1.87
N GLU A 287 8.39 25.69 -2.74
CA GLU A 287 9.56 25.72 -3.59
C GLU A 287 10.87 25.79 -2.81
#